data_3bbbd9aae2842db4335de45cbc57033f
#
_entry.id   3bbbd9aae2842db4335de45cbc57033f
#
_cell.length_a   1.000
_cell.length_b   1.000
_cell.length_c   1.000
_cell.angle_alpha   90.00
_cell.angle_beta   90.00
_cell.angle_gamma   90.00
#
_symmetry.space_group_name_H-M   'P 1'
#
loop_
_entity.id
_entity.type
_entity.pdbx_description
1 polymer ?
#
loop_
_entity_poly.entity_id
_entity_poly.type
_entity_poly.pdbx_seq_one_letter_code
_entity_poly.pdbx_strand_id
1 'polypeptide(L)'
;QQFSTPTFEGFGISQVFETSDQHEYFVKCDACGHQQVPLFDRKWIRIPGLLQGFPLMDIDQSVLDKGKIDLNAAYVACEHCKAELDLGRADNREWVAKYPHRTNSRGYRVRPFSVNTLPVGYIVQKMLEYRSKGFMRGWYNTVLGETFNDGDVRLTDDIIMACFSSRPHIPAAEV
;
A
#
# COMPACT_ATOMS: atom_id res chain seq x y z
N GLN A 1 4.59 1.31 22.86
CA GLN A 1 4.32 0.55 21.64
C GLN A 1 3.08 1.16 20.96
N GLN A 2 3.19 1.49 19.67
CA GLN A 2 2.12 2.12 18.90
C GLN A 2 1.80 1.26 17.68
N PHE A 3 0.52 1.03 17.41
CA PHE A 3 0.01 0.32 16.24
C PHE A 3 -1.10 1.14 15.59
N SER A 4 -1.00 1.36 14.30
CA SER A 4 -2.03 2.02 13.52
C SER A 4 -1.86 1.73 12.04
N THR A 5 -2.91 1.94 11.27
CA THR A 5 -2.80 2.04 9.81
C THR A 5 -2.26 3.40 9.42
N PRO A 6 -1.36 3.50 8.43
CA PRO A 6 -0.92 4.80 7.92
C PRO A 6 -2.10 5.52 7.28
N THR A 7 -2.13 6.84 7.37
CA THR A 7 -3.15 7.66 6.71
C THR A 7 -2.52 8.55 5.65
N PHE A 8 -1.81 9.59 6.07
CA PHE A 8 -1.08 10.50 5.20
C PHE A 8 0.41 10.43 5.50
N GLU A 9 1.22 10.78 4.51
CA GLU A 9 2.66 10.93 4.68
C GLU A 9 2.97 12.04 5.69
N GLY A 10 3.96 11.78 6.56
CA GLY A 10 4.38 12.75 7.57
C GLY A 10 3.38 12.99 8.71
N PHE A 11 2.31 12.16 8.84
CA PHE A 11 1.31 12.31 9.89
C PHE A 11 1.07 11.01 10.66
N GLY A 12 0.81 11.12 11.97
CA GLY A 12 0.46 10.00 12.84
C GLY A 12 1.53 8.91 12.84
N ILE A 13 1.13 7.65 12.63
CA ILE A 13 2.05 6.51 12.65
C ILE A 13 3.09 6.57 11.51
N SER A 14 2.76 7.21 10.38
CA SER A 14 3.72 7.41 9.28
C SER A 14 4.89 8.28 9.73
N GLN A 15 4.64 9.38 10.41
CA GLN A 15 5.68 10.25 10.95
C GLN A 15 6.56 9.52 11.97
N VAL A 16 5.96 8.72 12.86
CA VAL A 16 6.71 7.92 13.84
C VAL A 16 7.58 6.88 13.15
N PHE A 17 7.06 6.22 12.10
CA PHE A 17 7.85 5.27 11.31
C PHE A 17 9.02 5.95 10.59
N GLU A 18 8.83 7.14 10.02
CA GLU A 18 9.88 7.89 9.31
C GLU A 18 11.07 8.26 10.19
N THR A 19 10.84 8.46 11.49
CA THR A 19 11.90 8.76 12.47
C THR A 19 12.56 7.54 13.08
N SER A 20 12.01 6.33 12.84
CA SER A 20 12.51 5.05 13.34
C SER A 20 13.62 4.47 12.45
N ASP A 21 14.11 3.29 12.81
CA ASP A 21 15.06 2.51 11.99
C ASP A 21 14.44 1.89 10.73
N GLN A 22 13.12 1.93 10.57
CA GLN A 22 12.35 1.55 9.36
C GLN A 22 12.63 0.14 8.88
N HIS A 23 12.20 -0.86 9.65
CA HIS A 23 12.27 -2.24 9.21
C HIS A 23 11.24 -2.53 8.11
N GLU A 24 11.71 -3.16 7.04
CA GLU A 24 10.90 -3.78 6.00
C GLU A 24 11.11 -5.29 5.98
N TYR A 25 10.09 -6.04 5.57
CA TYR A 25 10.14 -7.49 5.55
C TYR A 25 10.60 -7.97 4.18
N PHE A 26 11.87 -8.39 4.11
CA PHE A 26 12.49 -8.88 2.89
C PHE A 26 12.14 -10.35 2.65
N VAL A 27 11.97 -10.69 1.38
CA VAL A 27 11.80 -12.06 0.88
C VAL A 27 12.94 -12.39 -0.06
N LYS A 28 13.62 -13.51 0.18
CA LYS A 28 14.67 -14.03 -0.67
C LYS A 28 14.08 -14.97 -1.70
N CYS A 29 14.42 -14.76 -2.96
CA CYS A 29 14.00 -15.63 -4.06
C CYS A 29 14.81 -16.94 -4.03
N ASP A 30 14.13 -18.09 -4.03
CA ASP A 30 14.77 -19.40 -4.03
C ASP A 30 15.53 -19.70 -5.34
N ALA A 31 15.05 -19.12 -6.46
CA ALA A 31 15.66 -19.39 -7.77
C ALA A 31 16.97 -18.62 -8.01
N CYS A 32 17.10 -17.38 -7.51
CA CYS A 32 18.27 -16.54 -7.81
C CYS A 32 18.92 -15.90 -6.58
N GLY A 33 18.38 -16.10 -5.39
CA GLY A 33 18.91 -15.54 -4.15
C GLY A 33 18.68 -14.05 -3.94
N HIS A 34 18.00 -13.36 -4.88
CA HIS A 34 17.72 -11.93 -4.78
C HIS A 34 16.79 -11.62 -3.60
N GLN A 35 17.17 -10.67 -2.75
CA GLN A 35 16.38 -10.19 -1.63
C GLN A 35 15.60 -8.94 -2.01
N GLN A 36 14.32 -8.89 -1.69
CA GLN A 36 13.41 -7.82 -2.11
C GLN A 36 12.22 -7.67 -1.15
N VAL A 37 11.63 -6.49 -1.15
CA VAL A 37 10.33 -6.24 -0.49
C VAL A 37 9.27 -6.18 -1.58
N PRO A 38 8.46 -7.22 -1.80
CA PRO A 38 7.46 -7.21 -2.86
C PRO A 38 6.32 -6.24 -2.53
N LEU A 39 5.94 -5.46 -3.54
CA LEU A 39 4.88 -4.46 -3.47
C LEU A 39 3.74 -4.82 -4.42
N PHE A 40 2.58 -4.20 -4.27
CA PHE A 40 1.49 -4.31 -5.23
C PHE A 40 1.78 -3.43 -6.47
N ASP A 41 2.70 -3.89 -7.28
CA ASP A 41 3.15 -3.23 -8.51
C ASP A 41 3.44 -4.26 -9.60
N ARG A 42 3.39 -3.85 -10.88
CA ARG A 42 3.69 -4.71 -12.04
C ARG A 42 5.08 -5.32 -12.02
N LYS A 43 5.98 -4.76 -11.28
CA LYS A 43 7.33 -5.29 -11.09
C LYS A 43 7.30 -6.68 -10.44
N TRP A 44 6.37 -6.88 -9.49
CA TRP A 44 6.22 -8.12 -8.73
C TRP A 44 4.97 -8.93 -9.09
N ILE A 45 3.84 -8.27 -9.41
CA ILE A 45 2.57 -8.94 -9.58
C ILE A 45 2.45 -9.54 -10.98
N ARG A 46 2.04 -10.81 -11.02
CA ARG A 46 1.70 -11.54 -12.25
C ARG A 46 0.29 -12.07 -12.14
N ILE A 47 -0.51 -11.74 -13.15
CA ILE A 47 -1.91 -12.19 -13.26
C ILE A 47 -2.05 -12.86 -14.61
N PRO A 48 -2.24 -14.21 -14.66
CA PRO A 48 -2.45 -14.93 -15.91
C PRO A 48 -3.63 -14.38 -16.68
N GLY A 49 -3.47 -14.25 -18.00
CA GLY A 49 -4.47 -13.66 -18.90
C GLY A 49 -4.46 -12.14 -18.98
N LEU A 50 -3.80 -11.44 -18.08
CA LEU A 50 -3.65 -9.98 -18.16
C LEU A 50 -2.52 -9.62 -19.13
N LEU A 51 -2.80 -8.68 -20.05
CA LEU A 51 -1.81 -8.22 -21.04
C LEU A 51 -0.54 -7.71 -20.35
N GLN A 52 0.60 -8.04 -20.96
CA GLN A 52 1.89 -7.55 -20.47
C GLN A 52 1.92 -6.02 -20.52
N GLY A 53 2.34 -5.38 -19.41
CA GLY A 53 2.38 -3.93 -19.31
C GLY A 53 1.06 -3.26 -18.92
N PHE A 54 -0.06 -4.00 -18.84
CA PHE A 54 -1.33 -3.41 -18.40
C PHE A 54 -1.22 -2.91 -16.95
N PRO A 55 -1.57 -1.63 -16.64
CA PRO A 55 -1.44 -1.09 -15.30
C PRO A 55 -2.38 -1.79 -14.32
N LEU A 56 -1.88 -2.20 -13.14
CA LEU A 56 -2.70 -2.88 -12.14
C LEU A 56 -3.87 -2.01 -11.66
N MET A 57 -3.63 -0.72 -11.59
CA MET A 57 -4.64 0.25 -11.14
C MET A 57 -5.75 0.49 -12.17
N ASP A 58 -5.59 0.05 -13.41
CA ASP A 58 -6.62 0.18 -14.47
C ASP A 58 -7.47 -1.10 -14.61
N ILE A 59 -7.20 -2.11 -13.79
CA ILE A 59 -8.04 -3.31 -13.73
C ILE A 59 -9.42 -2.91 -13.20
N ASP A 60 -10.44 -3.13 -14.00
CA ASP A 60 -11.84 -2.97 -13.64
C ASP A 60 -12.63 -4.26 -13.94
N GLN A 61 -13.91 -4.28 -13.62
CA GLN A 61 -14.76 -5.44 -13.85
C GLN A 61 -14.83 -5.79 -15.33
N SER A 62 -14.83 -4.79 -16.23
CA SER A 62 -14.89 -5.03 -17.68
C SER A 62 -13.64 -5.71 -18.23
N VAL A 63 -12.49 -5.43 -17.64
CA VAL A 63 -11.21 -6.10 -17.97
C VAL A 63 -11.25 -7.54 -17.51
N LEU A 64 -11.78 -7.80 -16.32
CA LEU A 64 -11.92 -9.16 -15.79
C LEU A 64 -12.91 -10.01 -16.63
N ASP A 65 -14.04 -9.42 -17.03
CA ASP A 65 -15.10 -10.11 -17.77
C ASP A 65 -14.69 -10.42 -19.23
N LYS A 66 -13.92 -9.54 -19.85
CA LYS A 66 -13.46 -9.68 -21.26
C LYS A 66 -12.28 -10.61 -21.40
N GLY A 67 -11.48 -10.74 -20.36
CA GLY A 67 -10.24 -11.51 -20.39
C GLY A 67 -10.41 -12.92 -19.87
N LYS A 68 -9.52 -13.80 -20.32
CA LYS A 68 -9.27 -15.08 -19.65
C LYS A 68 -8.38 -14.86 -18.42
N ILE A 69 -8.74 -13.86 -17.60
CA ILE A 69 -7.93 -13.44 -16.45
C ILE A 69 -8.24 -14.35 -15.27
N ASP A 70 -7.22 -15.03 -14.79
CA ASP A 70 -7.32 -15.89 -13.61
C ASP A 70 -6.69 -15.22 -12.38
N LEU A 71 -7.54 -14.60 -11.56
CA LEU A 71 -7.11 -13.99 -10.31
C LEU A 71 -6.67 -15.02 -9.26
N ASN A 72 -7.16 -16.28 -9.34
CA ASN A 72 -6.77 -17.32 -8.38
C ASN A 72 -5.36 -17.85 -8.69
N ALA A 73 -4.94 -17.78 -9.94
CA ALA A 73 -3.59 -18.13 -10.38
C ALA A 73 -2.62 -16.94 -10.34
N ALA A 74 -3.05 -15.80 -9.81
CA ALA A 74 -2.19 -14.62 -9.66
C ALA A 74 -1.16 -14.84 -8.55
N TYR A 75 0.09 -14.45 -8.82
CA TYR A 75 1.21 -14.68 -7.89
C TYR A 75 2.17 -13.49 -7.83
N VAL A 76 3.04 -13.52 -6.81
CA VAL A 76 4.12 -12.56 -6.64
C VAL A 76 5.40 -13.13 -7.24
N ALA A 77 6.01 -12.42 -8.17
CA ALA A 77 7.23 -12.81 -8.86
C ALA A 77 8.45 -12.06 -8.33
N CYS A 78 9.61 -12.70 -8.42
CA CYS A 78 10.88 -12.04 -8.21
C CYS A 78 11.09 -10.91 -9.23
N GLU A 79 11.49 -9.74 -8.78
CA GLU A 79 11.78 -8.61 -9.68
C GLU A 79 12.97 -8.87 -10.60
N HIS A 80 13.91 -9.72 -10.18
CA HIS A 80 15.13 -10.03 -10.93
C HIS A 80 14.91 -11.16 -11.95
N CYS A 81 14.61 -12.39 -11.50
CA CYS A 81 14.52 -13.57 -12.38
C CYS A 81 13.09 -13.92 -12.83
N LYS A 82 12.07 -13.23 -12.32
CA LYS A 82 10.64 -13.43 -12.61
C LYS A 82 10.05 -14.76 -12.12
N ALA A 83 10.82 -15.59 -11.44
CA ALA A 83 10.29 -16.79 -10.78
C ALA A 83 9.27 -16.39 -9.70
N GLU A 84 8.30 -17.26 -9.46
CA GLU A 84 7.35 -17.10 -8.35
C GLU A 84 8.07 -17.11 -7.01
N LEU A 85 7.68 -16.21 -6.10
CA LEU A 85 8.19 -16.15 -4.75
C LEU A 85 7.36 -17.05 -3.84
N ASP A 86 8.04 -17.96 -3.13
CA ASP A 86 7.38 -18.76 -2.09
C ASP A 86 7.15 -17.89 -0.84
N LEU A 87 5.95 -17.33 -0.76
CA LEU A 87 5.53 -16.55 0.41
C LEU A 87 5.10 -17.46 1.59
N GLY A 88 5.07 -18.76 1.45
CA GLY A 88 4.76 -19.71 2.52
C GLY A 88 5.96 -20.05 3.42
N ARG A 89 7.18 -19.91 2.90
CA ARG A 89 8.41 -20.24 3.63
C ARG A 89 8.79 -19.16 4.63
N ALA A 90 9.09 -19.55 5.85
CA ALA A 90 9.52 -18.63 6.90
C ALA A 90 11.03 -18.38 6.89
N ASP A 91 11.83 -19.36 6.41
CA ASP A 91 13.29 -19.33 6.40
C ASP A 91 13.92 -18.49 5.29
N ASN A 92 13.11 -18.06 4.31
CA ASN A 92 13.55 -17.16 3.23
C ASN A 92 13.20 -15.68 3.49
N ARG A 93 12.85 -15.31 4.73
CA ARG A 93 12.35 -13.97 5.06
C ARG A 93 13.01 -13.41 6.29
N GLU A 94 13.22 -12.10 6.29
CA GLU A 94 13.77 -11.40 7.44
C GLU A 94 13.34 -9.94 7.51
N TRP A 95 13.32 -9.40 8.73
CA TRP A 95 13.16 -7.97 8.96
C TRP A 95 14.52 -7.28 8.84
N VAL A 96 14.64 -6.34 7.91
CA VAL A 96 15.88 -5.58 7.68
C VAL A 96 15.63 -4.10 7.94
N ALA A 97 16.45 -3.52 8.82
CA ALA A 97 16.41 -2.10 9.11
C ALA A 97 17.03 -1.29 7.97
N LYS A 98 16.31 -0.31 7.45
CA LYS A 98 16.84 0.64 6.48
C LYS A 98 17.89 1.58 7.09
N TYR A 99 17.70 1.94 8.36
CA TYR A 99 18.56 2.86 9.10
C TYR A 99 19.02 2.24 10.43
N PRO A 100 19.91 1.21 10.41
CA PRO A 100 20.31 0.45 11.62
C PRO A 100 21.00 1.31 12.66
N HIS A 101 21.50 2.49 12.28
CA HIS A 101 22.12 3.44 13.21
C HIS A 101 21.11 4.22 14.07
N ARG A 102 19.83 4.17 13.74
CA ARG A 102 18.76 4.82 14.53
C ARG A 102 18.30 3.87 15.63
N THR A 103 18.88 3.98 16.81
CA THR A 103 18.63 3.04 17.92
C THR A 103 17.51 3.45 18.87
N ASN A 104 17.00 4.68 18.76
CA ASN A 104 16.00 5.23 19.69
C ASN A 104 14.60 4.64 19.53
N SER A 105 14.22 4.25 18.31
CA SER A 105 12.93 3.62 18.04
C SER A 105 13.01 2.60 16.91
N ARG A 106 12.26 1.50 17.06
CA ARG A 106 12.10 0.49 16.02
C ARG A 106 10.74 0.63 15.36
N GLY A 107 10.74 0.75 14.04
CA GLY A 107 9.54 0.81 13.22
C GLY A 107 9.45 -0.38 12.28
N TYR A 108 8.29 -1.02 12.21
CA TYR A 108 8.03 -2.18 11.35
C TYR A 108 6.87 -1.87 10.43
N ARG A 109 7.07 -2.03 9.11
CA ARG A 109 5.99 -1.88 8.14
C ARG A 109 5.55 -3.24 7.64
N VAL A 110 4.32 -3.62 8.01
CA VAL A 110 3.70 -4.85 7.52
C VAL A 110 2.99 -4.56 6.20
N ARG A 111 3.38 -5.26 5.14
CA ARG A 111 2.78 -5.17 3.81
C ARG A 111 1.98 -6.43 3.49
N PRO A 112 1.08 -6.41 2.49
CA PRO A 112 0.26 -7.59 2.17
C PRO A 112 1.07 -8.86 1.95
N PHE A 113 2.22 -8.73 1.29
CA PHE A 113 3.10 -9.87 0.96
C PHE A 113 4.12 -10.20 2.06
N SER A 114 4.03 -9.55 3.22
CA SER A 114 4.73 -9.98 4.43
C SER A 114 4.12 -11.25 5.03
N VAL A 115 2.95 -11.65 4.55
CA VAL A 115 2.24 -12.88 4.96
C VAL A 115 1.78 -13.64 3.72
N ASN A 116 1.60 -14.96 3.85
CA ASN A 116 1.14 -15.82 2.76
C ASN A 116 -0.40 -15.96 2.68
N THR A 117 -1.11 -15.35 3.60
CA THR A 117 -2.57 -15.51 3.73
C THR A 117 -3.39 -14.55 2.87
N LEU A 118 -2.73 -13.58 2.21
CA LEU A 118 -3.38 -12.60 1.36
C LEU A 118 -3.00 -12.85 -0.11
N PRO A 119 -3.80 -13.64 -0.86
CA PRO A 119 -3.53 -13.88 -2.27
C PRO A 119 -3.69 -12.60 -3.09
N VAL A 120 -2.92 -12.48 -4.17
CA VAL A 120 -2.97 -11.32 -5.08
C VAL A 120 -4.40 -11.05 -5.57
N GLY A 121 -5.15 -12.10 -5.92
CA GLY A 121 -6.54 -11.97 -6.37
C GLY A 121 -7.45 -11.29 -5.35
N TYR A 122 -7.27 -11.60 -4.07
CA TYR A 122 -8.02 -10.93 -2.99
C TYR A 122 -7.71 -9.42 -2.94
N ILE A 123 -6.44 -9.04 -3.08
CA ILE A 123 -6.03 -7.62 -3.07
C ILE A 123 -6.65 -6.86 -4.25
N VAL A 124 -6.70 -7.49 -5.45
CA VAL A 124 -7.38 -6.93 -6.63
C VAL A 124 -8.89 -6.80 -6.39
N GLN A 125 -9.54 -7.83 -5.87
CA GLN A 125 -10.98 -7.78 -5.55
C GLN A 125 -11.29 -6.65 -4.55
N LYS A 126 -10.47 -6.50 -3.52
CA LYS A 126 -10.61 -5.38 -2.57
C LYS A 126 -10.39 -4.02 -3.24
N MET A 127 -9.44 -3.91 -4.17
CA MET A 127 -9.26 -2.69 -4.96
C MET A 127 -10.54 -2.29 -5.70
N LEU A 128 -11.19 -3.24 -6.38
CA LEU A 128 -12.44 -3.00 -7.09
C LEU A 128 -13.58 -2.61 -6.16
N GLU A 129 -13.69 -3.27 -5.00
CA GLU A 129 -14.68 -2.96 -3.98
C GLU A 129 -14.51 -1.51 -3.44
N TYR A 130 -13.29 -1.13 -3.08
CA TYR A 130 -13.02 0.23 -2.57
C TYR A 130 -13.22 1.30 -3.66
N ARG A 131 -12.86 0.98 -4.91
CA ARG A 131 -13.09 1.87 -6.05
C ARG A 131 -14.56 2.10 -6.31
N SER A 132 -15.40 1.07 -6.29
CA SER A 132 -16.84 1.20 -6.48
C SER A 132 -17.51 2.08 -5.43
N LYS A 133 -16.92 2.17 -4.24
CA LYS A 133 -17.34 3.04 -3.13
C LYS A 133 -16.74 4.45 -3.20
N GLY A 134 -15.88 4.75 -4.19
CA GLY A 134 -15.15 6.02 -4.26
C GLY A 134 -14.16 6.25 -3.12
N PHE A 135 -13.67 5.18 -2.48
CA PHE A 135 -12.86 5.27 -1.25
C PHE A 135 -11.49 4.59 -1.39
N MET A 136 -10.77 4.91 -2.47
CA MET A 136 -9.44 4.32 -2.74
C MET A 136 -8.43 4.56 -1.62
N ARG A 137 -8.50 5.69 -0.91
CA ARG A 137 -7.67 5.93 0.28
C ARG A 137 -7.76 4.80 1.28
N GLY A 138 -8.95 4.29 1.55
CA GLY A 138 -9.16 3.15 2.45
C GLY A 138 -8.38 1.91 2.00
N TRP A 139 -8.39 1.61 0.70
CA TRP A 139 -7.65 0.47 0.16
C TRP A 139 -6.13 0.60 0.35
N TYR A 140 -5.56 1.77 0.03
CA TYR A 140 -4.13 2.02 0.27
C TYR A 140 -3.76 1.87 1.75
N ASN A 141 -4.53 2.50 2.63
CA ASN A 141 -4.20 2.52 4.04
C ASN A 141 -4.42 1.17 4.74
N THR A 142 -5.54 0.47 4.47
CA THR A 142 -5.93 -0.74 5.21
C THR A 142 -5.54 -2.04 4.52
N VAL A 143 -5.44 -2.06 3.18
CA VAL A 143 -5.08 -3.27 2.44
C VAL A 143 -3.60 -3.30 2.10
N LEU A 144 -3.03 -2.19 1.58
CA LEU A 144 -1.62 -2.14 1.24
C LEU A 144 -0.70 -1.75 2.41
N GLY A 145 -1.25 -1.15 3.48
CA GLY A 145 -0.44 -0.61 4.58
C GLY A 145 0.41 0.59 4.13
N GLU A 146 -0.09 1.35 3.16
CA GLU A 146 0.59 2.50 2.55
C GLU A 146 -0.15 3.80 2.81
N THR A 147 0.59 4.89 2.87
CA THR A 147 0.01 6.23 2.90
C THR A 147 -0.62 6.54 1.55
N PHE A 148 -1.74 7.26 1.58
CA PHE A 148 -2.39 7.75 0.37
C PHE A 148 -2.37 9.27 0.37
N ASN A 149 -1.68 9.85 -0.60
CA ASN A 149 -1.67 11.28 -0.85
C ASN A 149 -2.63 11.56 -2.01
N ASP A 150 -3.84 11.97 -1.67
CA ASP A 150 -4.74 12.58 -2.65
C ASP A 150 -4.28 14.03 -2.82
N GLY A 151 -3.59 14.31 -3.93
CA GLY A 151 -2.99 15.63 -4.18
C GLY A 151 -4.00 16.80 -4.13
N ASP A 152 -5.28 16.48 -4.31
CA ASP A 152 -6.36 17.47 -4.38
C ASP A 152 -7.08 17.73 -3.05
N VAL A 153 -6.74 17.00 -1.96
CA VAL A 153 -7.49 17.06 -0.69
C VAL A 153 -6.63 17.50 0.50
N ARG A 154 -5.42 17.97 0.32
CA ARG A 154 -4.70 18.63 1.42
C ARG A 154 -5.35 19.97 1.70
N LEU A 155 -5.99 20.09 2.87
CA LEU A 155 -6.29 21.39 3.46
C LEU A 155 -4.96 22.08 3.73
N THR A 156 -4.54 22.96 2.82
CA THR A 156 -3.39 23.84 3.03
C THR A 156 -3.83 25.03 3.87
N ASP A 157 -2.88 25.67 4.55
CA ASP A 157 -3.17 26.91 5.30
C ASP A 157 -3.85 27.94 4.40
N ASP A 158 -3.49 28.01 3.11
CA ASP A 158 -4.10 28.91 2.14
C ASP A 158 -5.61 28.60 1.91
N ILE A 159 -5.97 27.31 1.82
CA ILE A 159 -7.38 26.90 1.68
C ILE A 159 -8.14 27.23 2.97
N ILE A 160 -7.55 26.95 4.12
CA ILE A 160 -8.13 27.26 5.43
C ILE A 160 -8.33 28.78 5.51
N MET A 161 -7.30 29.57 5.22
CA MET A 161 -7.38 31.04 5.28
C MET A 161 -8.37 31.60 4.27
N ALA A 162 -8.52 31.01 3.11
CA ALA A 162 -9.54 31.41 2.11
C ALA A 162 -10.99 31.15 2.59
N CYS A 163 -11.19 30.23 3.55
CA CYS A 163 -12.49 29.97 4.15
C CYS A 163 -12.85 30.97 5.27
N PHE A 164 -11.90 31.77 5.76
CA PHE A 164 -12.19 32.78 6.76
C PHE A 164 -12.96 33.94 6.13
N SER A 165 -14.16 34.17 6.63
CA SER A 165 -14.97 35.34 6.26
C SER A 165 -14.52 36.56 7.06
N SER A 166 -14.42 37.71 6.40
CA SER A 166 -14.23 38.99 7.09
C SER A 166 -15.50 39.45 7.85
N ARG A 167 -16.59 38.69 7.74
CA ARG A 167 -17.83 39.01 8.49
C ARG A 167 -17.67 38.59 9.94
N PRO A 168 -18.09 39.44 10.90
CA PRO A 168 -18.09 39.06 12.31
C PRO A 168 -19.01 37.85 12.53
N HIS A 169 -18.60 36.95 13.40
CA HIS A 169 -19.43 35.81 13.82
C HIS A 169 -20.68 36.36 14.56
N ILE A 170 -21.87 36.04 14.06
CA ILE A 170 -23.13 36.36 14.70
C ILE A 170 -23.51 35.17 15.59
N PRO A 171 -23.61 35.36 16.95
CA PRO A 171 -24.06 34.30 17.85
C PRO A 171 -25.47 33.83 17.49
N ALA A 172 -25.72 32.54 17.66
CA ALA A 172 -27.01 31.91 17.31
C ALA A 172 -28.24 32.50 18.05
N ALA A 173 -28.01 33.24 19.11
CA ALA A 173 -29.08 33.91 19.90
C ALA A 173 -29.57 35.24 19.27
N GLU A 174 -28.96 35.70 18.17
CA GLU A 174 -29.29 36.94 17.49
C GLU A 174 -29.93 36.76 16.09
N VAL A 175 -30.31 35.50 15.77
CA VAL A 175 -30.99 35.15 14.47
C VAL A 175 -32.45 34.89 14.68
#